data_507259807a15dc5d99cf7b10f4d328c0
#
_entry.id   507259807a15dc5d99cf7b10f4d328c0
#
_cell.length_a   1.000
_cell.length_b   1.000
_cell.length_c   1.000
_cell.angle_alpha   90.00
_cell.angle_beta   90.00
_cell.angle_gamma   90.00
#
_symmetry.space_group_name_H-M   'P 1'
#
loop_
_entity.id
_entity.type
_entity.pdbx_description
1 polymer ?
#
loop_
_entity_poly.entity_id
_entity_poly.type
_entity_poly.pdbx_seq_one_letter_code
_entity_poly.pdbx_strand_id
1 'polypeptide(L)'
;SHPFVEHFKFVKALEDENTVAKLTIPAPAQFIEQMIMPFALENTRKYYADNRELAEDIAACYKKFIADVYAAGCRNLQFDDCSWGMLVDPMACMYFGTDEKGLETIKEQLLELNNAAISGKPDDLVINTHVCRGNFHSTYANSGAYDGVAQTLLARENVNAYYLEFDDARSGGFEPLTAVSGDKKVVLGLVTTKRALLENKDGVIARIHEAAKYL
;
A
#
# COMPACT_ATOMS: atom_id res chain seq x y z
N SER A 1 21.64 0.93 12.15
CA SER A 1 20.73 1.31 11.05
C SER A 1 20.09 0.05 10.47
N HIS A 2 18.92 0.17 9.87
CA HIS A 2 18.24 -0.95 9.21
C HIS A 2 19.02 -1.34 7.93
N PRO A 3 19.14 -2.65 7.57
CA PRO A 3 19.86 -3.08 6.36
C PRO A 3 19.40 -2.39 5.07
N PHE A 4 18.14 -2.03 4.95
CA PHE A 4 17.59 -1.34 3.77
C PHE A 4 18.18 0.07 3.57
N VAL A 5 18.72 0.70 4.61
CA VAL A 5 19.44 1.98 4.46
C VAL A 5 20.71 1.78 3.63
N GLU A 6 21.45 0.70 3.87
CA GLU A 6 22.65 0.38 3.10
C GLU A 6 22.30 -0.07 1.66
N HIS A 7 21.21 -0.84 1.50
CA HIS A 7 20.69 -1.20 0.17
C HIS A 7 20.32 0.07 -0.62
N PHE A 8 19.64 1.03 0.05
CA PHE A 8 19.30 2.29 -0.59
C PHE A 8 20.52 3.09 -1.02
N LYS A 9 21.53 3.21 -0.16
CA LYS A 9 22.78 3.91 -0.51
C LYS A 9 23.46 3.31 -1.75
N PHE A 10 23.44 1.99 -1.89
CA PHE A 10 23.94 1.32 -3.09
C PHE A 10 23.18 1.74 -4.34
N VAL A 11 21.84 1.72 -4.30
CA VAL A 11 21.01 2.13 -5.45
C VAL A 11 21.16 3.63 -5.71
N LYS A 12 21.24 4.45 -4.67
CA LYS A 12 21.44 5.90 -4.76
C LYS A 12 22.73 6.27 -5.48
N ALA A 13 23.78 5.49 -5.30
CA ALA A 13 25.07 5.70 -5.99
C ALA A 13 25.00 5.44 -7.51
N LEU A 14 23.92 4.85 -8.01
CA LEU A 14 23.68 4.58 -9.44
C LEU A 14 22.80 5.65 -10.10
N GLU A 15 22.31 6.63 -9.35
CA GLU A 15 21.55 7.75 -9.93
C GLU A 15 22.40 8.56 -10.92
N ASP A 16 21.70 9.09 -11.90
CA ASP A 16 22.22 10.06 -12.86
C ASP A 16 21.23 11.23 -13.03
N GLU A 17 21.47 12.10 -13.98
CA GLU A 17 20.60 13.26 -14.25
C GLU A 17 19.17 12.92 -14.69
N ASN A 18 18.92 11.68 -15.12
CA ASN A 18 17.64 11.20 -15.65
C ASN A 18 16.91 10.23 -14.70
N THR A 19 17.53 9.82 -13.60
CA THR A 19 17.01 8.77 -12.72
C THR A 19 17.01 9.21 -11.26
N VAL A 20 16.01 8.74 -10.52
CA VAL A 20 15.89 8.94 -9.08
C VAL A 20 15.74 7.60 -8.37
N ALA A 21 16.59 7.33 -7.40
CA ALA A 21 16.52 6.13 -6.59
C ALA A 21 15.22 6.09 -5.78
N LYS A 22 14.53 4.98 -5.87
CA LYS A 22 13.31 4.69 -5.13
C LYS A 22 13.54 3.49 -4.20
N LEU A 23 13.11 3.61 -2.96
CA LEU A 23 13.09 2.49 -2.02
C LEU A 23 11.65 2.01 -1.85
N THR A 24 11.47 0.69 -1.87
CA THR A 24 10.19 0.04 -1.58
C THR A 24 10.31 -0.79 -0.32
N ILE A 25 9.36 -0.66 0.59
CA ILE A 25 9.29 -1.40 1.86
C ILE A 25 7.85 -1.84 2.14
N PRO A 26 7.64 -2.90 2.93
CA PRO A 26 6.30 -3.19 3.44
C PRO A 26 5.71 -1.99 4.16
N ALA A 27 4.40 -1.76 4.01
CA ALA A 27 3.71 -0.70 4.74
C ALA A 27 3.63 -1.01 6.25
N PRO A 28 3.48 0.02 7.11
CA PRO A 28 3.16 -0.19 8.52
C PRO A 28 1.91 -1.06 8.71
N ALA A 29 0.86 -0.82 7.92
CA ALA A 29 -0.37 -1.61 7.91
C ALA A 29 -0.11 -3.08 7.54
N GLN A 30 0.70 -3.35 6.51
CA GLN A 30 1.10 -4.71 6.13
C GLN A 30 1.88 -5.42 7.25
N PHE A 31 2.67 -4.67 8.02
CA PHE A 31 3.44 -5.23 9.12
C PHE A 31 2.55 -5.61 10.31
N ILE A 32 1.66 -4.70 10.76
CA ILE A 32 0.75 -5.00 11.88
C ILE A 32 -0.25 -6.10 11.50
N GLU A 33 -0.75 -6.10 10.26
CA GLU A 33 -1.68 -7.13 9.76
C GLU A 33 -1.14 -8.53 10.04
N GLN A 34 0.12 -8.83 9.71
CA GLN A 34 0.74 -10.11 9.96
C GLN A 34 0.80 -10.49 11.46
N MET A 35 0.80 -9.51 12.35
CA MET A 35 0.86 -9.72 13.80
C MET A 35 -0.51 -9.90 14.45
N ILE A 36 -1.58 -9.38 13.83
CA ILE A 36 -2.95 -9.46 14.36
C ILE A 36 -3.81 -10.54 13.71
N MET A 37 -3.32 -11.18 12.64
CA MET A 37 -4.00 -12.32 12.03
C MET A 37 -4.19 -13.46 13.04
N PRO A 38 -5.27 -14.27 12.93
CA PRO A 38 -5.59 -15.32 13.90
C PRO A 38 -4.43 -16.27 14.25
N PHE A 39 -3.60 -16.59 13.27
CA PHE A 39 -2.45 -17.49 13.45
C PHE A 39 -1.30 -16.89 14.29
N ALA A 40 -1.19 -15.55 14.35
CA ALA A 40 -0.11 -14.84 15.03
C ALA A 40 -0.56 -14.16 16.33
N LEU A 41 -1.85 -13.88 16.46
CA LEU A 41 -2.44 -13.04 17.50
C LEU A 41 -2.07 -13.52 18.92
N GLU A 42 -2.09 -14.81 19.20
CA GLU A 42 -1.72 -15.37 20.51
C GLU A 42 -0.28 -15.02 20.90
N ASN A 43 0.65 -15.08 19.94
CA ASN A 43 2.04 -14.70 20.19
C ASN A 43 2.19 -13.20 20.40
N THR A 44 1.50 -12.40 19.61
CA THR A 44 1.51 -10.94 19.74
C THR A 44 1.00 -10.50 21.11
N ARG A 45 -0.06 -11.12 21.63
CA ARG A 45 -0.64 -10.82 22.95
C ARG A 45 0.25 -11.16 24.14
N LYS A 46 1.36 -11.88 23.95
CA LYS A 46 2.39 -12.09 24.99
C LYS A 46 3.20 -10.81 25.26
N TYR A 47 3.25 -9.89 24.30
CA TYR A 47 4.09 -8.69 24.35
C TYR A 47 3.27 -7.38 24.33
N TYR A 48 2.11 -7.39 23.66
CA TYR A 48 1.23 -6.25 23.48
C TYR A 48 -0.18 -6.58 23.96
N ALA A 49 -0.70 -5.84 24.92
CA ALA A 49 -2.03 -6.06 25.48
C ALA A 49 -3.12 -5.80 24.44
N ASP A 50 -2.92 -4.81 23.58
CA ASP A 50 -3.86 -4.44 22.53
C ASP A 50 -3.15 -3.98 21.24
N ASN A 51 -3.94 -3.73 20.18
CA ASN A 51 -3.39 -3.31 18.89
C ASN A 51 -2.92 -1.85 18.88
N ARG A 52 -3.38 -1.02 19.80
CA ARG A 52 -2.99 0.40 19.86
C ARG A 52 -1.54 0.54 20.28
N GLU A 53 -1.15 -0.12 21.38
CA GLU A 53 0.24 -0.12 21.86
C GLU A 53 1.19 -0.66 20.77
N LEU A 54 0.83 -1.76 20.11
CA LEU A 54 1.59 -2.30 19.00
C LEU A 54 1.71 -1.31 17.83
N ALA A 55 0.61 -0.62 17.46
CA ALA A 55 0.60 0.37 16.38
C ALA A 55 1.48 1.59 16.71
N GLU A 56 1.45 2.07 17.95
CA GLU A 56 2.30 3.17 18.43
C GLU A 56 3.80 2.83 18.25
N ASP A 57 4.21 1.63 18.65
CA ASP A 57 5.59 1.17 18.51
C ASP A 57 5.99 0.99 17.04
N ILE A 58 5.13 0.43 16.21
CA ILE A 58 5.37 0.30 14.77
C ILE A 58 5.52 1.68 14.14
N ALA A 59 4.61 2.61 14.43
CA ALA A 59 4.69 3.98 13.90
C ALA A 59 6.00 4.67 14.29
N ALA A 60 6.44 4.52 15.54
CA ALA A 60 7.72 5.07 16.02
C ALA A 60 8.92 4.47 15.28
N CYS A 61 8.93 3.15 15.08
CA CYS A 61 9.96 2.47 14.29
C CYS A 61 10.02 2.95 12.84
N TYR A 62 8.85 3.10 12.18
CA TYR A 62 8.79 3.61 10.81
C TYR A 62 9.22 5.07 10.69
N LYS A 63 8.82 5.93 11.63
CA LYS A 63 9.32 7.33 11.68
C LYS A 63 10.84 7.39 11.74
N LYS A 64 11.44 6.57 12.60
CA LYS A 64 12.90 6.51 12.71
C LYS A 64 13.52 6.00 11.41
N PHE A 65 12.98 4.94 10.82
CA PHE A 65 13.47 4.39 9.55
C PHE A 65 13.37 5.42 8.42
N ILE A 66 12.23 6.13 8.30
CA ILE A 66 12.03 7.20 7.32
C ILE A 66 13.08 8.31 7.49
N ALA A 67 13.37 8.72 8.73
CA ALA A 67 14.42 9.69 9.00
C ALA A 67 15.81 9.17 8.59
N ASP A 68 16.12 7.91 8.86
CA ASP A 68 17.41 7.29 8.52
C ASP A 68 17.60 7.20 6.98
N VAL A 69 16.58 6.78 6.22
CA VAL A 69 16.69 6.71 4.74
C VAL A 69 16.67 8.09 4.09
N TYR A 70 15.92 9.04 4.67
CA TYR A 70 15.95 10.43 4.22
C TYR A 70 17.34 11.05 4.40
N ALA A 71 17.97 10.84 5.55
CA ALA A 71 19.36 11.26 5.81
C ALA A 71 20.37 10.59 4.86
N ALA A 72 20.07 9.38 4.37
CA ALA A 72 20.86 8.69 3.33
C ALA A 72 20.59 9.23 1.91
N GLY A 73 19.73 10.24 1.76
CA GLY A 73 19.41 10.88 0.47
C GLY A 73 18.16 10.37 -0.22
N CYS A 74 17.33 9.54 0.44
CA CYS A 74 16.06 9.10 -0.12
C CYS A 74 15.09 10.27 -0.27
N ARG A 75 14.46 10.37 -1.46
CA ARG A 75 13.40 11.34 -1.76
C ARG A 75 12.17 10.69 -2.38
N ASN A 76 12.21 9.37 -2.59
CA ASN A 76 11.10 8.59 -3.15
C ASN A 76 11.00 7.24 -2.44
N LEU A 77 9.99 7.12 -1.58
CA LEU A 77 9.69 5.92 -0.81
C LEU A 77 8.34 5.35 -1.24
N GLN A 78 8.24 4.04 -1.35
CA GLN A 78 6.98 3.35 -1.59
C GLN A 78 6.68 2.40 -0.44
N PHE A 79 5.45 2.46 0.06
CA PHE A 79 4.87 1.43 0.89
C PHE A 79 4.20 0.37 0.01
N ASP A 80 4.58 -0.89 0.18
CA ASP A 80 3.82 -2.02 -0.35
C ASP A 80 2.78 -2.43 0.68
N ASP A 81 1.50 -2.17 0.38
CA ASP A 81 0.39 -2.31 1.32
C ASP A 81 -0.72 -3.21 0.76
N CYS A 82 -0.39 -4.48 0.61
CA CYS A 82 -1.34 -5.47 0.08
C CYS A 82 -2.44 -5.86 1.09
N SER A 83 -2.39 -5.38 2.36
CA SER A 83 -3.46 -5.55 3.34
C SER A 83 -4.80 -5.04 2.82
N TRP A 84 -4.81 -3.92 2.09
CA TRP A 84 -6.01 -3.37 1.47
C TRP A 84 -6.59 -4.28 0.38
N GLY A 85 -5.74 -5.03 -0.32
CA GLY A 85 -6.16 -6.07 -1.27
C GLY A 85 -6.86 -7.24 -0.58
N MET A 86 -6.43 -7.61 0.63
CA MET A 86 -7.10 -8.63 1.44
C MET A 86 -8.43 -8.13 2.02
N LEU A 87 -8.52 -6.86 2.40
CA LEU A 87 -9.72 -6.27 3.00
C LEU A 87 -10.88 -6.11 2.02
N VAL A 88 -10.64 -6.13 0.70
CA VAL A 88 -11.69 -6.12 -0.32
C VAL A 88 -12.05 -7.52 -0.83
N ASP A 89 -11.33 -8.56 -0.41
CA ASP A 89 -11.61 -9.93 -0.80
C ASP A 89 -12.91 -10.44 -0.15
N PRO A 90 -13.74 -11.22 -0.85
CA PRO A 90 -14.92 -11.86 -0.27
C PRO A 90 -14.67 -12.70 0.98
N MET A 91 -13.43 -13.18 1.15
CA MET A 91 -13.01 -13.97 2.31
C MET A 91 -12.41 -13.13 3.44
N ALA A 92 -12.44 -11.81 3.37
CA ALA A 92 -11.79 -10.92 4.35
C ALA A 92 -12.21 -11.21 5.79
N CYS A 93 -13.49 -11.39 6.05
CA CYS A 93 -13.99 -11.74 7.41
C CYS A 93 -13.34 -13.01 7.95
N MET A 94 -13.15 -14.02 7.09
CA MET A 94 -12.49 -15.26 7.47
C MET A 94 -10.99 -15.06 7.73
N TYR A 95 -10.30 -14.32 6.88
CA TYR A 95 -8.87 -14.06 7.03
C TYR A 95 -8.56 -13.33 8.34
N PHE A 96 -9.35 -12.31 8.65
CA PHE A 96 -9.15 -11.52 9.87
C PHE A 96 -9.87 -12.10 11.11
N GLY A 97 -10.63 -13.19 10.96
CA GLY A 97 -11.34 -13.83 12.07
C GLY A 97 -12.39 -12.92 12.71
N THR A 98 -13.08 -12.10 11.91
CA THR A 98 -14.03 -11.08 12.39
C THR A 98 -15.26 -10.99 11.48
N ASP A 99 -16.21 -10.13 11.84
CA ASP A 99 -17.37 -9.76 11.03
C ASP A 99 -17.13 -8.47 10.23
N GLU A 100 -18.12 -8.04 9.45
CA GLU A 100 -18.04 -6.80 8.65
C GLU A 100 -17.74 -5.56 9.50
N LYS A 101 -18.35 -5.46 10.71
CA LYS A 101 -18.09 -4.35 11.62
C LYS A 101 -16.67 -4.36 12.14
N GLY A 102 -16.13 -5.53 12.43
CA GLY A 102 -14.73 -5.68 12.81
C GLY A 102 -13.78 -5.33 11.68
N LEU A 103 -14.12 -5.67 10.41
CA LEU A 103 -13.32 -5.24 9.24
C LEU A 103 -13.26 -3.72 9.11
N GLU A 104 -14.36 -2.99 9.31
CA GLU A 104 -14.34 -1.52 9.30
C GLU A 104 -13.42 -0.97 10.39
N THR A 105 -13.44 -1.56 11.58
CA THR A 105 -12.52 -1.18 12.67
C THR A 105 -11.07 -1.43 12.28
N ILE A 106 -10.77 -2.55 11.64
CA ILE A 106 -9.41 -2.86 11.14
C ILE A 106 -8.98 -1.86 10.09
N LYS A 107 -9.82 -1.54 9.11
CA LYS A 107 -9.52 -0.52 8.07
C LYS A 107 -9.11 0.82 8.70
N GLU A 108 -9.87 1.30 9.69
CA GLU A 108 -9.53 2.54 10.39
C GLU A 108 -8.19 2.44 11.12
N GLN A 109 -7.93 1.36 11.83
CA GLN A 109 -6.65 1.14 12.53
C GLN A 109 -5.46 1.12 11.57
N LEU A 110 -5.58 0.44 10.43
CA LEU A 110 -4.51 0.38 9.42
C LEU A 110 -4.24 1.75 8.80
N LEU A 111 -5.29 2.51 8.48
CA LEU A 111 -5.16 3.88 7.97
C LEU A 111 -4.48 4.81 8.99
N GLU A 112 -4.95 4.78 10.24
CA GLU A 112 -4.37 5.59 11.32
C GLU A 112 -2.89 5.28 11.51
N LEU A 113 -2.51 4.01 11.47
CA LEU A 113 -1.13 3.57 11.59
C LEU A 113 -0.26 4.08 10.44
N ASN A 114 -0.70 3.91 9.18
CA ASN A 114 0.04 4.41 8.01
C ASN A 114 0.24 5.92 8.11
N ASN A 115 -0.83 6.67 8.40
CA ASN A 115 -0.77 8.12 8.55
C ASN A 115 0.12 8.56 9.73
N ALA A 116 0.06 7.84 10.86
CA ALA A 116 0.93 8.09 11.99
C ALA A 116 2.42 7.89 11.63
N ALA A 117 2.74 6.82 10.91
CA ALA A 117 4.11 6.48 10.52
C ALA A 117 4.77 7.53 9.61
N ILE A 118 3.98 8.18 8.73
CA ILE A 118 4.48 9.22 7.80
C ILE A 118 4.30 10.64 8.33
N SER A 119 3.64 10.80 9.47
CA SER A 119 3.41 12.10 10.09
C SER A 119 4.74 12.79 10.44
N GLY A 120 4.89 14.04 9.99
CA GLY A 120 6.10 14.83 10.21
C GLY A 120 7.27 14.50 9.27
N LYS A 121 7.02 13.75 8.18
CA LYS A 121 8.01 13.56 7.12
C LYS A 121 8.43 14.90 6.52
N PRO A 122 9.67 15.03 5.99
CA PRO A 122 10.07 16.21 5.23
C PRO A 122 9.19 16.42 3.99
N ASP A 123 8.94 17.69 3.63
CA ASP A 123 8.03 18.05 2.53
C ASP A 123 8.54 17.56 1.15
N ASP A 124 9.86 17.51 0.97
CA ASP A 124 10.50 17.03 -0.25
C ASP A 124 10.64 15.51 -0.33
N LEU A 125 10.17 14.76 0.68
CA LEU A 125 10.09 13.31 0.63
C LEU A 125 8.73 12.89 0.06
N VAL A 126 8.75 12.30 -1.13
CA VAL A 126 7.59 11.67 -1.74
C VAL A 126 7.39 10.28 -1.13
N ILE A 127 6.21 10.03 -0.58
CA ILE A 127 5.79 8.69 -0.11
C ILE A 127 4.56 8.28 -0.91
N ASN A 128 4.62 7.10 -1.49
CA ASN A 128 3.56 6.49 -2.29
C ASN A 128 3.10 5.19 -1.67
N THR A 129 1.88 4.77 -1.93
CA THR A 129 1.37 3.45 -1.53
C THR A 129 1.09 2.61 -2.77
N HIS A 130 1.45 1.33 -2.72
CA HIS A 130 1.14 0.32 -3.72
C HIS A 130 0.17 -0.70 -3.13
N VAL A 131 -0.95 -0.92 -3.82
CA VAL A 131 -1.94 -1.92 -3.44
C VAL A 131 -2.19 -2.85 -4.63
N CYS A 132 -1.83 -4.11 -4.45
CA CYS A 132 -2.15 -5.18 -5.39
C CYS A 132 -2.93 -6.31 -4.71
N ARG A 133 -3.18 -7.39 -5.46
CA ARG A 133 -3.84 -8.60 -4.96
C ARG A 133 -2.90 -9.82 -4.94
N GLY A 134 -1.61 -9.54 -4.89
CA GLY A 134 -0.58 -10.57 -4.94
C GLY A 134 -0.14 -10.92 -6.36
N ASN A 135 1.10 -11.35 -6.48
CA ASN A 135 1.67 -11.85 -7.74
C ASN A 135 2.82 -12.80 -7.45
N PHE A 136 2.50 -14.08 -7.32
CA PHE A 136 3.48 -15.14 -7.11
C PHE A 136 3.22 -16.28 -8.10
N HIS A 137 4.24 -16.69 -8.85
CA HIS A 137 4.12 -17.69 -9.92
C HIS A 137 2.99 -17.38 -10.92
N SER A 138 2.88 -16.11 -11.34
CA SER A 138 1.83 -15.63 -12.25
C SER A 138 0.40 -15.84 -11.72
N THR A 139 0.21 -15.86 -10.40
CA THR A 139 -1.11 -15.95 -9.79
C THR A 139 -1.33 -14.85 -8.76
N TYR A 140 -2.58 -14.55 -8.47
CA TYR A 140 -3.00 -13.61 -7.42
C TYR A 140 -3.39 -14.37 -6.14
N ALA A 141 -3.38 -13.69 -5.02
CA ALA A 141 -3.82 -14.21 -3.71
C ALA A 141 -5.26 -13.78 -3.39
N ASN A 142 -5.67 -12.59 -3.79
CA ASN A 142 -6.95 -11.96 -3.44
C ASN A 142 -7.67 -11.42 -4.67
N SER A 143 -8.97 -11.14 -4.51
CA SER A 143 -9.81 -10.51 -5.51
C SER A 143 -10.77 -9.51 -4.86
N GLY A 144 -11.28 -8.57 -5.62
CA GLY A 144 -12.24 -7.57 -5.15
C GLY A 144 -11.95 -6.18 -5.67
N ALA A 145 -13.01 -5.38 -5.86
CA ALA A 145 -12.92 -3.99 -6.26
C ALA A 145 -12.48 -3.09 -5.10
N TYR A 146 -11.93 -1.92 -5.41
CA TYR A 146 -11.49 -0.95 -4.39
C TYR A 146 -12.64 -0.23 -3.67
N ASP A 147 -13.92 -0.46 -4.07
CA ASP A 147 -15.10 0.18 -3.47
C ASP A 147 -15.14 0.06 -1.95
N GLY A 148 -14.83 -1.13 -1.43
CA GLY A 148 -14.85 -1.41 0.00
C GLY A 148 -13.78 -0.70 0.83
N VAL A 149 -12.81 -0.04 0.20
CA VAL A 149 -11.73 0.71 0.88
C VAL A 149 -11.56 2.14 0.35
N ALA A 150 -12.37 2.55 -0.63
CA ALA A 150 -12.21 3.84 -1.28
C ALA A 150 -12.32 5.02 -0.30
N GLN A 151 -13.34 5.04 0.55
CA GLN A 151 -13.58 6.13 1.49
C GLN A 151 -12.58 6.15 2.66
N THR A 152 -11.95 5.04 2.96
CA THR A 152 -10.92 4.95 4.00
C THR A 152 -9.55 5.23 3.38
N LEU A 153 -9.09 4.36 2.48
CA LEU A 153 -7.77 4.43 1.88
C LEU A 153 -7.61 5.63 0.93
N LEU A 154 -8.36 5.63 -0.18
CA LEU A 154 -8.13 6.59 -1.27
C LEU A 154 -8.47 8.03 -0.87
N ALA A 155 -9.50 8.19 -0.03
CA ALA A 155 -9.87 9.52 0.45
C ALA A 155 -8.93 10.08 1.51
N ARG A 156 -8.32 9.24 2.37
CA ARG A 156 -7.80 9.70 3.66
C ARG A 156 -6.33 9.38 3.95
N GLU A 157 -5.69 8.48 3.21
CA GLU A 157 -4.27 8.22 3.43
C GLU A 157 -3.41 9.40 2.94
N ASN A 158 -2.44 9.82 3.75
CA ASN A 158 -1.63 11.03 3.51
C ASN A 158 -0.40 10.76 2.63
N VAL A 159 -0.59 10.06 1.50
CA VAL A 159 0.45 9.76 0.53
C VAL A 159 0.39 10.68 -0.69
N ASN A 160 1.45 10.68 -1.50
CA ASN A 160 1.55 11.51 -2.69
C ASN A 160 0.95 10.83 -3.94
N ALA A 161 0.99 9.50 -3.98
CA ALA A 161 0.40 8.73 -5.08
C ALA A 161 -0.02 7.34 -4.66
N TYR A 162 -0.99 6.81 -5.39
CA TYR A 162 -1.42 5.42 -5.33
C TYR A 162 -0.97 4.65 -6.57
N TYR A 163 -0.39 3.48 -6.38
CA TYR A 163 -0.09 2.50 -7.43
C TYR A 163 -1.12 1.37 -7.30
N LEU A 164 -2.12 1.35 -8.16
CA LEU A 164 -3.29 0.48 -8.02
C LEU A 164 -3.36 -0.55 -9.14
N GLU A 165 -3.67 -1.79 -8.78
CA GLU A 165 -3.85 -2.89 -9.73
C GLU A 165 -5.24 -2.86 -10.35
N PHE A 166 -5.27 -2.71 -11.68
CA PHE A 166 -6.46 -2.76 -12.53
C PHE A 166 -6.21 -3.61 -13.77
N ASP A 167 -5.43 -4.68 -13.66
CA ASP A 167 -4.96 -5.48 -14.78
C ASP A 167 -6.00 -6.43 -15.37
N ASP A 168 -7.07 -6.74 -14.62
CA ASP A 168 -8.21 -7.52 -15.13
C ASP A 168 -9.51 -7.25 -14.33
N ALA A 169 -10.60 -7.98 -14.70
CA ALA A 169 -11.93 -7.77 -14.16
C ALA A 169 -12.04 -8.05 -12.64
N ARG A 170 -11.15 -8.84 -12.02
CA ARG A 170 -11.20 -9.13 -10.57
C ARG A 170 -10.92 -7.89 -9.71
N SER A 171 -10.28 -6.88 -10.30
CA SER A 171 -9.96 -5.61 -9.62
C SER A 171 -11.11 -4.61 -9.65
N GLY A 172 -12.22 -4.91 -10.31
CA GLY A 172 -13.36 -4.00 -10.46
C GLY A 172 -13.15 -2.89 -11.49
N GLY A 173 -14.02 -1.89 -11.47
CA GLY A 173 -13.99 -0.70 -12.30
C GLY A 173 -13.16 0.43 -11.69
N PHE A 174 -13.24 1.63 -12.32
CA PHE A 174 -12.50 2.83 -11.90
C PHE A 174 -13.31 3.78 -11.02
N GLU A 175 -14.59 3.48 -10.74
CA GLU A 175 -15.47 4.29 -9.92
C GLU A 175 -14.89 4.67 -8.55
N PRO A 176 -14.15 3.76 -7.85
CA PRO A 176 -13.51 4.08 -6.58
C PRO A 176 -12.52 5.24 -6.64
N LEU A 177 -11.97 5.56 -7.82
CA LEU A 177 -11.02 6.66 -8.00
C LEU A 177 -11.64 8.03 -7.69
N THR A 178 -12.97 8.17 -7.76
CA THR A 178 -13.67 9.41 -7.33
C THR A 178 -13.42 9.77 -5.87
N ALA A 179 -12.98 8.81 -5.04
CA ALA A 179 -12.65 9.05 -3.65
C ALA A 179 -11.21 9.61 -3.46
N VAL A 180 -10.38 9.58 -4.50
CA VAL A 180 -9.01 10.12 -4.40
C VAL A 180 -9.08 11.62 -4.13
N SER A 181 -8.53 12.04 -2.99
CA SER A 181 -8.62 13.43 -2.52
C SER A 181 -7.38 14.24 -2.82
N GLY A 182 -7.57 15.55 -2.97
CA GLY A 182 -6.46 16.51 -3.16
C GLY A 182 -5.80 16.38 -4.52
N ASP A 183 -4.50 16.59 -4.54
CA ASP A 183 -3.63 16.56 -5.74
C ASP A 183 -2.83 15.26 -5.86
N LYS A 184 -3.32 14.19 -5.22
CA LYS A 184 -2.69 12.86 -5.28
C LYS A 184 -2.70 12.31 -6.70
N LYS A 185 -1.63 11.63 -7.06
CA LYS A 185 -1.50 10.95 -8.36
C LYS A 185 -1.99 9.51 -8.25
N VAL A 186 -2.50 8.99 -9.37
CA VAL A 186 -2.84 7.58 -9.51
C VAL A 186 -2.00 6.97 -10.64
N VAL A 187 -1.30 5.89 -10.31
CA VAL A 187 -0.58 5.06 -11.27
C VAL A 187 -1.41 3.80 -11.52
N LEU A 188 -1.91 3.67 -12.74
CA LEU A 188 -2.80 2.60 -13.15
C LEU A 188 -1.99 1.37 -13.58
N GLY A 189 -2.11 0.27 -12.85
CA GLY A 189 -1.55 -1.03 -13.20
C GLY A 189 -2.45 -1.76 -14.20
N LEU A 190 -2.32 -1.46 -15.49
CA LEU A 190 -3.19 -1.96 -16.57
C LEU A 190 -2.62 -3.16 -17.32
N VAL A 191 -1.34 -3.48 -17.10
CA VAL A 191 -0.64 -4.58 -17.77
C VAL A 191 -0.47 -5.72 -16.77
N THR A 192 -0.94 -6.92 -17.14
CA THR A 192 -0.83 -8.08 -16.26
C THR A 192 0.45 -8.87 -16.49
N THR A 193 1.04 -9.37 -15.40
CA THR A 193 2.12 -10.36 -15.43
C THR A 193 1.61 -11.79 -15.20
N LYS A 194 0.29 -11.99 -15.11
CA LYS A 194 -0.36 -13.26 -14.79
C LYS A 194 -0.71 -14.09 -16.03
N ARG A 195 -0.55 -13.50 -17.20
CA ARG A 195 -0.78 -14.14 -18.51
C ARG A 195 0.32 -13.75 -19.49
N ALA A 196 0.74 -14.69 -20.34
CA ALA A 196 1.78 -14.45 -21.34
C ALA A 196 1.19 -13.89 -22.66
N LEU A 197 0.21 -12.99 -22.56
CA LEU A 197 -0.41 -12.31 -23.68
C LEU A 197 -0.06 -10.82 -23.60
N LEU A 198 0.42 -10.29 -24.72
CA LEU A 198 0.67 -8.85 -24.84
C LEU A 198 -0.68 -8.12 -24.94
N GLU A 199 -0.84 -7.08 -24.12
CA GLU A 199 -2.03 -6.24 -24.15
C GLU A 199 -2.10 -5.44 -25.46
N ASN A 200 -3.35 -5.23 -25.93
CA ASN A 200 -3.60 -4.35 -27.04
C ASN A 200 -3.39 -2.89 -26.64
N LYS A 201 -2.52 -2.17 -27.33
CA LYS A 201 -2.17 -0.77 -27.05
C LYS A 201 -3.40 0.14 -27.00
N ASP A 202 -4.30 0.04 -27.95
CA ASP A 202 -5.49 0.89 -28.02
C ASP A 202 -6.46 0.57 -26.88
N GLY A 203 -6.53 -0.69 -26.46
CA GLY A 203 -7.27 -1.12 -25.27
C GLY A 203 -6.71 -0.50 -23.98
N VAL A 204 -5.37 -0.47 -23.81
CA VAL A 204 -4.73 0.21 -22.65
C VAL A 204 -5.01 1.70 -22.67
N ILE A 205 -4.89 2.35 -23.84
CA ILE A 205 -5.20 3.79 -23.99
C ILE A 205 -6.66 4.07 -23.64
N ALA A 206 -7.59 3.26 -24.14
CA ALA A 206 -9.02 3.41 -23.84
C ALA A 206 -9.29 3.33 -22.33
N ARG A 207 -8.65 2.40 -21.63
CA ARG A 207 -8.77 2.27 -20.17
C ARG A 207 -8.16 3.45 -19.40
N ILE A 208 -7.07 4.05 -19.88
CA ILE A 208 -6.54 5.29 -19.31
C ILE A 208 -7.57 6.42 -19.43
N HIS A 209 -8.17 6.59 -20.61
CA HIS A 209 -9.22 7.60 -20.81
C HIS A 209 -10.49 7.33 -20.01
N GLU A 210 -10.82 6.07 -19.75
CA GLU A 210 -11.93 5.71 -18.88
C GLU A 210 -11.64 6.11 -17.44
N ALA A 211 -10.48 5.72 -16.90
CA ALA A 211 -10.07 6.06 -15.53
C ALA A 211 -10.00 7.57 -15.29
N ALA A 212 -9.53 8.34 -16.28
CA ALA A 212 -9.44 9.81 -16.20
C ALA A 212 -10.79 10.53 -16.04
N LYS A 213 -11.93 9.84 -16.22
CA LYS A 213 -13.26 10.41 -15.95
C LYS A 213 -13.62 10.46 -14.47
N TYR A 214 -12.85 9.77 -13.64
CA TYR A 214 -13.09 9.62 -12.20
C TYR A 214 -12.05 10.35 -11.33
N LEU A 215 -11.09 11.04 -11.95
CA LEU A 215 -10.00 11.78 -11.30
C LEU A 215 -10.15 13.31 -11.45
#